data_1eb7a2162bf6ab619a0ab54c3d3513b1
#
_entry.id   1eb7a2162bf6ab619a0ab54c3d3513b1
#
_cell.length_a   1.000
_cell.length_b   1.000
_cell.length_c   1.000
_cell.angle_alpha   90.00
_cell.angle_beta   90.00
_cell.angle_gamma   90.00
#
_symmetry.space_group_name_H-M   'P 1'
#
loop_
_entity.id
_entity.type
_entity.pdbx_description
1 polymer ?
#
loop_
_entity_poly.entity_id
_entity_poly.type
_entity_poly.pdbx_seq_one_letter_code
_entity_poly.pdbx_strand_id
1 'polypeptide(L)'
;MCTIYRSWKKRNSDIATDESFSPQEEIKKLLLELNTSKSPGPDKAHPKGLYELANVIDKPLFIIFKKSFETGIVPENWKVAIIAALFKKADKKLASNYRPVSLTSILCKLLEKLIRKRIIEHMDKFNLFSDKQF
;
A
#
# COMPACT_ATOMS: atom_id res chain seq x y z
N MET A 1 2.86 -0.60 12.47
CA MET A 1 2.86 0.29 11.30
C MET A 1 2.28 1.68 11.60
N CYS A 2 1.13 1.80 12.27
CA CYS A 2 0.48 3.09 12.54
C CYS A 2 1.28 4.07 13.43
N THR A 3 2.07 3.56 14.39
CA THR A 3 2.83 4.38 15.37
C THR A 3 4.03 5.08 14.72
N ILE A 4 4.72 4.41 13.80
CA ILE A 4 5.89 4.95 13.08
C ILE A 4 5.44 6.09 12.16
N TYR A 5 4.31 5.94 11.49
CA TYR A 5 3.75 6.95 10.61
C TYR A 5 3.34 8.24 11.37
N ARG A 6 2.70 8.12 12.54
CA ARG A 6 2.36 9.28 13.37
C ARG A 6 3.58 10.07 13.84
N SER A 7 4.63 9.36 14.25
CA SER A 7 5.89 9.97 14.67
C SER A 7 6.59 10.68 13.51
N TRP A 8 6.53 10.11 12.32
CA TRP A 8 7.09 10.68 11.09
C TRP A 8 6.36 11.97 10.68
N LYS A 9 5.00 11.96 10.64
CA LYS A 9 4.19 13.14 10.28
C LYS A 9 4.45 14.33 11.21
N LYS A 10 4.59 14.11 12.51
CA LYS A 10 4.84 15.17 13.50
C LYS A 10 6.17 15.89 13.31
N ARG A 11 7.16 15.22 12.66
CA ARG A 11 8.50 15.78 12.40
C ARG A 11 8.67 16.42 11.03
N ASN A 12 7.79 16.13 10.08
CA ASN A 12 7.95 16.51 8.68
C ASN A 12 6.66 17.10 8.09
N SER A 13 6.14 18.16 8.73
CA SER A 13 4.96 18.89 8.24
C SER A 13 5.17 19.50 6.83
N ASP A 14 6.41 19.74 6.44
CA ASP A 14 6.77 20.43 5.21
C ASP A 14 6.79 19.53 3.95
N ILE A 15 6.69 18.19 4.13
CA ILE A 15 6.67 17.24 3.00
C ILE A 15 5.30 17.18 2.31
N ALA A 16 4.27 17.75 2.94
CA ALA A 16 2.90 17.72 2.43
C ALA A 16 2.58 18.80 1.37
N THR A 17 3.52 19.68 1.04
CA THR A 17 3.27 20.90 0.24
C THR A 17 3.96 20.96 -1.12
N ASP A 18 4.54 19.85 -1.61
CA ASP A 18 5.09 19.86 -2.98
C ASP A 18 3.94 19.75 -3.99
N GLU A 19 3.53 20.92 -4.51
CA GLU A 19 2.42 21.11 -5.48
C GLU A 19 2.72 20.54 -6.89
N SER A 20 3.95 20.08 -7.15
CA SER A 20 4.35 19.56 -8.46
C SER A 20 3.79 18.18 -8.78
N PHE A 21 2.97 17.62 -7.89
CA PHE A 21 2.52 16.25 -7.96
C PHE A 21 1.00 16.16 -8.12
N SER A 22 0.54 15.51 -9.19
CA SER A 22 -0.85 15.08 -9.36
C SER A 22 -1.06 13.69 -8.75
N PRO A 23 -1.39 13.59 -7.44
CA PRO A 23 -1.52 12.31 -6.76
C PRO A 23 -2.59 11.42 -7.38
N GLN A 24 -3.57 12.01 -8.05
CA GLN A 24 -4.65 11.32 -8.72
C GLN A 24 -4.15 10.52 -9.93
N GLU A 25 -3.32 11.13 -10.79
CA GLU A 25 -2.74 10.45 -11.96
C GLU A 25 -1.85 9.28 -11.55
N GLU A 26 -1.14 9.43 -10.45
CA GLU A 26 -0.31 8.34 -9.92
C GLU A 26 -1.15 7.19 -9.38
N ILE A 27 -2.26 7.46 -8.70
CA ILE A 27 -3.21 6.43 -8.26
C ILE A 27 -3.76 5.69 -9.49
N LYS A 28 -4.18 6.41 -10.52
CA LYS A 28 -4.63 5.82 -11.77
C LYS A 28 -3.57 4.93 -12.40
N LYS A 29 -2.33 5.39 -12.48
CA LYS A 29 -1.21 4.58 -12.99
C LYS A 29 -1.03 3.29 -12.18
N LEU A 30 -1.02 3.38 -10.85
CA LEU A 30 -0.90 2.22 -9.97
C LEU A 30 -2.06 1.23 -10.12
N LEU A 31 -3.28 1.72 -10.37
CA LEU A 31 -4.44 0.86 -10.66
C LEU A 31 -4.27 0.11 -11.98
N LEU A 32 -3.75 0.76 -13.02
CA LEU A 32 -3.48 0.15 -14.33
C LEU A 32 -2.27 -0.80 -14.32
N GLU A 33 -1.40 -0.72 -13.31
CA GLU A 33 -0.28 -1.65 -13.09
C GLU A 33 -0.66 -2.88 -12.25
N LEU A 34 -1.92 -2.99 -11.82
CA LEU A 34 -2.36 -4.12 -10.98
C LEU A 34 -2.29 -5.45 -11.74
N ASN A 35 -1.71 -6.45 -11.08
CA ASN A 35 -1.80 -7.82 -11.58
C ASN A 35 -3.21 -8.38 -11.32
N THR A 36 -3.99 -8.48 -12.39
CA THR A 36 -5.40 -8.90 -12.36
C THR A 36 -5.63 -10.36 -11.98
N SER A 37 -4.57 -11.19 -11.98
CA SER A 37 -4.63 -12.61 -11.61
C SER A 37 -4.47 -12.85 -10.11
N LYS A 38 -4.18 -11.82 -9.32
CA LYS A 38 -4.03 -11.98 -7.86
C LYS A 38 -5.38 -12.06 -7.16
N SER A 39 -5.38 -12.82 -6.04
CA SER A 39 -6.55 -12.94 -5.17
C SER A 39 -6.89 -11.61 -4.49
N PRO A 40 -8.18 -11.32 -4.26
CA PRO A 40 -8.62 -10.18 -3.48
C PRO A 40 -8.20 -10.31 -2.01
N GLY A 41 -8.20 -9.18 -1.30
CA GLY A 41 -8.04 -9.14 0.15
C GLY A 41 -9.36 -9.37 0.89
N PRO A 42 -9.38 -9.11 2.22
CA PRO A 42 -10.57 -9.25 3.06
C PRO A 42 -11.73 -8.34 2.64
N ASP A 43 -11.42 -7.22 2.01
CA ASP A 43 -12.36 -6.23 1.48
C ASP A 43 -13.06 -6.68 0.18
N LYS A 44 -12.71 -7.87 -0.33
CA LYS A 44 -13.23 -8.46 -1.58
C LYS A 44 -13.03 -7.57 -2.83
N ALA A 45 -12.23 -6.52 -2.73
CA ALA A 45 -11.86 -5.69 -3.88
C ALA A 45 -10.96 -6.48 -4.82
N HIS A 46 -11.53 -6.98 -5.93
CA HIS A 46 -10.80 -7.80 -6.87
C HIS A 46 -9.89 -6.94 -7.76
N PRO A 47 -8.61 -7.30 -7.99
CA PRO A 47 -7.67 -6.52 -8.80
C PRO A 47 -8.18 -6.20 -10.20
N LYS A 48 -8.86 -7.16 -10.85
CA LYS A 48 -9.44 -6.97 -12.18
C LYS A 48 -10.50 -5.86 -12.18
N GLY A 49 -11.42 -5.85 -11.20
CA GLY A 49 -12.43 -4.80 -11.08
C GLY A 49 -11.81 -3.42 -10.84
N LEU A 50 -10.78 -3.35 -9.97
CA LEU A 50 -10.04 -2.11 -9.72
C LEU A 50 -9.32 -1.60 -10.98
N TYR A 51 -8.75 -2.49 -11.77
CA TYR A 51 -8.09 -2.17 -13.04
C TYR A 51 -9.09 -1.61 -14.07
N GLU A 52 -10.23 -2.28 -14.28
CA GLU A 52 -11.26 -1.87 -15.25
C GLU A 52 -11.91 -0.54 -14.87
N LEU A 53 -12.09 -0.28 -13.58
CA LEU A 53 -12.69 0.94 -13.04
C LEU A 53 -11.67 2.06 -12.76
N ALA A 54 -10.41 1.90 -13.14
CA ALA A 54 -9.33 2.83 -12.78
C ALA A 54 -9.64 4.30 -13.10
N ASN A 55 -10.31 4.55 -14.24
CA ASN A 55 -10.69 5.91 -14.67
C ASN A 55 -11.84 6.54 -13.86
N VAL A 56 -12.56 5.75 -13.09
CA VAL A 56 -13.73 6.21 -12.31
C VAL A 56 -13.39 6.32 -10.84
N ILE A 57 -12.58 5.38 -10.33
CA ILE A 57 -12.28 5.27 -8.91
C ILE A 57 -11.04 6.06 -8.48
N ASP A 58 -10.25 6.60 -9.41
CA ASP A 58 -9.05 7.40 -9.10
C ASP A 58 -9.36 8.59 -8.19
N LYS A 59 -10.40 9.38 -8.49
CA LYS A 59 -10.85 10.52 -7.67
C LYS A 59 -11.32 10.12 -6.27
N PRO A 60 -12.28 9.19 -6.11
CA PRO A 60 -12.68 8.70 -4.79
C PRO A 60 -11.51 8.17 -3.97
N LEU A 61 -10.62 7.40 -4.58
CA LEU A 61 -9.44 6.86 -3.90
C LEU A 61 -8.47 7.96 -3.48
N PHE A 62 -8.27 8.97 -4.33
CA PHE A 62 -7.44 10.12 -3.97
C PHE A 62 -7.96 10.81 -2.71
N ILE A 63 -9.29 11.05 -2.61
CA ILE A 63 -9.91 11.68 -1.44
C ILE A 63 -9.69 10.82 -0.17
N ILE A 64 -9.89 9.50 -0.27
CA ILE A 64 -9.70 8.58 0.85
C ILE A 64 -8.23 8.54 1.28
N PHE A 65 -7.31 8.43 0.33
CA PHE A 65 -5.87 8.39 0.59
C PHE A 65 -5.36 9.69 1.20
N LYS A 66 -5.81 10.84 0.66
CA LYS A 66 -5.50 12.16 1.19
C LYS A 66 -5.98 12.29 2.63
N LYS A 67 -7.22 11.94 2.91
CA LYS A 67 -7.79 11.97 4.27
C LYS A 67 -7.03 11.03 5.21
N SER A 68 -6.74 9.81 4.77
CA SER A 68 -5.95 8.84 5.55
C SER A 68 -4.54 9.38 5.85
N PHE A 69 -3.92 10.04 4.89
CA PHE A 69 -2.61 10.66 5.04
C PHE A 69 -2.65 11.84 6.03
N GLU A 70 -3.63 12.72 5.92
CA GLU A 70 -3.78 13.90 6.79
C GLU A 70 -4.10 13.54 8.23
N THR A 71 -4.98 12.57 8.44
CA THR A 71 -5.44 12.17 9.78
C THR A 71 -4.54 11.12 10.45
N GLY A 72 -3.74 10.37 9.67
CA GLY A 72 -3.01 9.21 10.14
C GLY A 72 -3.92 8.01 10.45
N ILE A 73 -5.17 8.05 10.00
CA ILE A 73 -6.17 6.99 10.24
C ILE A 73 -6.37 6.20 8.95
N VAL A 74 -6.20 4.89 9.03
CA VAL A 74 -6.45 3.95 7.94
C VAL A 74 -7.80 3.29 8.18
N PRO A 75 -8.64 3.10 7.14
CA PRO A 75 -9.90 2.36 7.26
C PRO A 75 -9.72 1.00 7.94
N GLU A 76 -10.65 0.62 8.84
CA GLU A 76 -10.51 -0.62 9.63
C GLU A 76 -10.42 -1.87 8.75
N ASN A 77 -11.19 -1.94 7.65
CA ASN A 77 -11.18 -3.05 6.70
C ASN A 77 -9.80 -3.26 6.03
N TRP A 78 -8.93 -2.23 6.02
CA TRP A 78 -7.59 -2.35 5.45
C TRP A 78 -6.55 -2.86 6.44
N LYS A 79 -6.90 -2.88 7.74
CA LYS A 79 -6.04 -3.39 8.82
C LYS A 79 -6.14 -4.90 8.99
N VAL A 80 -7.11 -5.54 8.36
CA VAL A 80 -7.37 -6.98 8.44
C VAL A 80 -6.64 -7.70 7.32
N ALA A 81 -6.19 -8.92 7.60
CA ALA A 81 -5.60 -9.82 6.62
C ALA A 81 -6.19 -11.23 6.72
N ILE A 82 -6.36 -11.88 5.58
CA ILE A 82 -6.66 -13.32 5.53
C ILE A 82 -5.34 -14.07 5.52
N ILE A 83 -5.18 -15.04 6.41
CA ILE A 83 -4.00 -15.90 6.42
C ILE A 83 -4.30 -17.15 5.58
N ALA A 84 -3.56 -17.30 4.47
CA ALA A 84 -3.60 -18.46 3.60
C ALA A 84 -2.38 -19.35 3.85
N ALA A 85 -2.61 -20.64 4.09
CA ALA A 85 -1.54 -21.61 4.24
C ALA A 85 -1.07 -22.09 2.86
N LEU A 86 0.13 -21.71 2.45
CA LEU A 86 0.73 -22.18 1.20
C LEU A 86 1.61 -23.41 1.46
N PHE A 87 1.28 -24.51 0.77
CA PHE A 87 2.11 -25.71 0.81
C PHE A 87 3.49 -25.44 0.20
N LYS A 88 4.53 -25.82 0.91
CA LYS A 88 5.92 -25.63 0.50
C LYS A 88 6.50 -26.83 -0.20
N LYS A 89 6.52 -27.99 0.48
CA LYS A 89 7.06 -29.28 -0.01
C LYS A 89 6.87 -30.38 1.03
N ALA A 90 7.13 -31.61 0.63
CA ALA A 90 7.12 -32.84 1.46
C ALA A 90 5.69 -33.29 1.81
N ASP A 91 5.43 -33.78 3.02
CA ASP A 91 4.14 -34.35 3.40
C ASP A 91 3.10 -33.24 3.69
N LYS A 92 1.95 -33.31 3.00
CA LYS A 92 0.83 -32.35 3.16
C LYS A 92 0.15 -32.47 4.52
N LYS A 93 0.37 -33.56 5.26
CA LYS A 93 -0.23 -33.77 6.59
C LYS A 93 0.47 -32.98 7.69
N LEU A 94 1.70 -32.52 7.45
CA LEU A 94 2.50 -31.83 8.44
C LEU A 94 2.35 -30.31 8.29
N ALA A 95 1.89 -29.63 9.34
CA ALA A 95 1.71 -28.17 9.36
C ALA A 95 3.04 -27.41 9.10
N SER A 96 4.18 -27.97 9.50
CA SER A 96 5.52 -27.41 9.26
C SER A 96 5.87 -27.27 7.77
N ASN A 97 5.16 -27.99 6.89
CA ASN A 97 5.35 -27.94 5.45
C ASN A 97 4.53 -26.85 4.76
N TYR A 98 3.82 -26.04 5.54
CA TYR A 98 3.09 -24.87 5.06
C TYR A 98 3.73 -23.59 5.55
N ARG A 99 3.63 -22.55 4.75
CA ARG A 99 3.98 -21.17 5.16
C ARG A 99 2.73 -20.29 5.15
N PRO A 100 2.51 -19.50 6.19
CA PRO A 100 1.42 -18.54 6.19
C PRO A 100 1.73 -17.39 5.24
N VAL A 101 0.75 -17.00 4.43
CA VAL A 101 0.81 -15.80 3.58
C VAL A 101 -0.36 -14.91 3.93
N SER A 102 -0.07 -13.66 4.23
CA SER A 102 -1.09 -12.66 4.56
C SER A 102 -1.62 -12.00 3.29
N LEU A 103 -2.90 -12.19 3.03
CA LEU A 103 -3.64 -11.50 1.98
C LEU A 103 -4.25 -10.24 2.58
N THR A 104 -3.63 -9.09 2.33
CA THR A 104 -4.10 -7.78 2.76
C THR A 104 -4.89 -7.09 1.66
N SER A 105 -5.64 -6.02 2.00
CA SER A 105 -6.35 -5.18 1.04
C SER A 105 -5.42 -4.67 -0.07
N ILE A 106 -5.88 -4.71 -1.32
CA ILE A 106 -5.14 -4.18 -2.46
C ILE A 106 -5.07 -2.66 -2.39
N LEU A 107 -6.15 -2.01 -1.95
CA LEU A 107 -6.19 -0.56 -1.77
C LEU A 107 -5.19 -0.09 -0.70
N CYS A 108 -5.04 -0.85 0.39
CA CYS A 108 -4.00 -0.58 1.38
C CYS A 108 -2.59 -0.68 0.78
N LYS A 109 -2.32 -1.69 -0.04
CA LYS A 109 -1.03 -1.83 -0.75
C LYS A 109 -0.74 -0.69 -1.71
N LEU A 110 -1.77 -0.14 -2.37
CA LEU A 110 -1.61 1.04 -3.23
C LEU A 110 -1.23 2.27 -2.39
N LEU A 111 -1.91 2.50 -1.26
CA LEU A 111 -1.55 3.57 -0.33
C LEU A 111 -0.12 3.41 0.20
N GLU A 112 0.28 2.19 0.59
CA GLU A 112 1.64 1.89 1.04
C GLU A 112 2.68 2.19 -0.04
N LYS A 113 2.41 1.87 -1.31
CA LYS A 113 3.31 2.19 -2.43
C LYS A 113 3.48 3.70 -2.60
N LEU A 114 2.40 4.46 -2.52
CA LEU A 114 2.46 5.93 -2.60
C LEU A 114 3.31 6.52 -1.47
N ILE A 115 3.04 6.09 -0.23
CA ILE A 115 3.79 6.56 0.94
C ILE A 115 5.27 6.18 0.82
N ARG A 116 5.57 4.93 0.45
CA ARG A 116 6.95 4.45 0.26
C ARG A 116 7.70 5.28 -0.76
N LYS A 117 7.07 5.58 -1.90
CA LYS A 117 7.68 6.40 -2.94
C LYS A 117 8.05 7.78 -2.40
N ARG A 118 7.15 8.43 -1.66
CA ARG A 118 7.42 9.74 -1.04
C ARG A 118 8.56 9.70 -0.03
N ILE A 119 8.61 8.64 0.78
CA ILE A 119 9.70 8.47 1.74
C ILE A 119 11.04 8.31 1.00
N ILE A 120 11.08 7.50 -0.06
CA ILE A 120 12.31 7.29 -0.84
C ILE A 120 12.74 8.60 -1.51
N GLU A 121 11.85 9.31 -2.21
CA GLU A 121 12.12 10.60 -2.83
C GLU A 121 12.68 11.62 -1.82
N HIS A 122 12.11 11.66 -0.62
CA HIS A 122 12.62 12.53 0.44
C HIS A 122 14.03 12.12 0.90
N MET A 123 14.25 10.82 1.12
CA MET A 123 15.55 10.32 1.57
C MET A 123 16.64 10.55 0.52
N ASP A 124 16.33 10.36 -0.77
CA ASP A 124 17.24 10.64 -1.88
C ASP A 124 17.56 12.15 -1.96
N LYS A 125 16.54 13.00 -1.88
CA LYS A 125 16.71 14.48 -1.96
C LYS A 125 17.65 15.02 -0.89
N PHE A 126 17.65 14.42 0.28
CA PHE A 126 18.46 14.86 1.42
C PHE A 126 19.68 13.97 1.71
N ASN A 127 20.00 13.02 0.81
CA ASN A 127 21.11 12.06 0.98
C ASN A 127 21.08 11.34 2.34
N LEU A 128 19.89 10.89 2.75
CA LEU A 128 19.70 10.25 4.04
C LEU A 128 19.97 8.74 4.03
N PHE A 129 20.22 8.14 2.89
CA PHE A 129 20.63 6.74 2.81
C PHE A 129 22.06 6.56 3.29
N SER A 130 22.29 5.55 4.11
CA SER A 130 23.63 5.15 4.50
C SER A 130 24.27 4.34 3.39
N ASP A 131 25.59 4.53 3.14
CA ASP A 131 26.37 3.76 2.17
C ASP A 131 26.37 2.24 2.44
N LYS A 132 25.87 1.82 3.60
CA LYS A 132 25.74 0.42 4.01
C LYS A 132 24.33 -0.16 3.80
N GLN A 133 23.40 0.62 3.25
CA GLN A 133 22.05 0.15 2.92
C GLN A 133 21.99 -0.19 1.43
N PHE A 134 21.88 -1.46 1.13
CA PHE A 134 21.67 -2.01 -0.20
C PHE A 134 20.21 -2.39 -0.41
#